data_537aeed64103f58b337736f836453773
#
_entry.id   537aeed64103f58b337736f836453773
#
_cell.length_a   1.000
_cell.length_b   1.000
_cell.length_c   1.000
_cell.angle_alpha   90.00
_cell.angle_beta   90.00
_cell.angle_gamma   90.00
#
_symmetry.space_group_name_H-M   'P 1'
#
loop_
_entity.id
_entity.type
_entity.pdbx_description
1 polymer ?
#
loop_
_entity_poly.entity_id
_entity_poly.type
_entity_poly.pdbx_seq_one_letter_code
_entity_poly.pdbx_strand_id
1 'polypeptide(L)'
;PDMVFPSTAAIISNACGIRNGISFDMQVGCAGFIHAFKTASLYVESGFCKKMLVVSGEKMSAIIDYTDRNTCPLFGDGAAAVLIEPCADGNGLQDAILRSDGVGKEYLHMKAGGSIKPATHETVDAREHFVYQDGKNVFKWAVSKMSEVSLEMMDRHGLDPNDLYFLPHQANLRIIEAVG
;
A
#
# COMPACT_ATOMS: atom_id res chain seq x y z
N PRO A 1 -8.00 8.18 1.42
CA PRO A 1 -8.82 8.54 2.58
C PRO A 1 -10.14 9.17 2.15
N ASP A 2 -11.17 9.11 3.00
CA ASP A 2 -12.47 9.75 2.75
C ASP A 2 -12.34 11.28 2.65
N MET A 3 -11.43 11.82 3.42
CA MET A 3 -11.08 13.23 3.44
C MET A 3 -9.62 13.42 3.85
N VAL A 4 -9.05 14.56 3.50
CA VAL A 4 -7.65 14.86 3.85
C VAL A 4 -7.46 14.98 5.37
N PHE A 5 -8.48 15.38 6.08
CA PHE A 5 -8.54 15.57 7.54
C PHE A 5 -10.00 15.44 8.02
N PRO A 6 -10.29 14.74 9.12
CA PRO A 6 -9.38 13.96 9.98
C PRO A 6 -8.92 12.65 9.33
N SER A 7 -8.04 11.87 10.04
CA SER A 7 -7.60 10.57 9.56
C SER A 7 -8.77 9.58 9.44
N THR A 8 -8.76 8.76 8.40
CA THR A 8 -9.74 7.68 8.21
C THR A 8 -9.67 6.66 9.35
N ALA A 9 -8.47 6.39 9.86
CA ALA A 9 -8.26 5.52 11.00
C ALA A 9 -9.00 6.00 12.26
N ALA A 10 -9.06 7.31 12.52
CA ALA A 10 -9.81 7.85 13.65
C ALA A 10 -11.33 7.67 13.47
N ILE A 11 -11.84 7.81 12.26
CA ILE A 11 -13.24 7.59 11.92
C ILE A 11 -13.62 6.12 12.14
N ILE A 12 -12.79 5.19 11.62
CA ILE A 12 -12.98 3.75 11.79
C ILE A 12 -12.90 3.36 13.27
N SER A 13 -11.91 3.88 14.00
CA SER A 13 -11.75 3.63 15.43
C SER A 13 -13.00 4.01 16.22
N ASN A 14 -13.59 5.17 15.93
CA ASN A 14 -14.84 5.59 16.54
C ASN A 14 -16.00 4.67 16.16
N ALA A 15 -16.13 4.26 14.91
CA ALA A 15 -17.17 3.36 14.44
C ALA A 15 -17.07 1.97 15.10
N CYS A 16 -15.84 1.50 15.36
CA CYS A 16 -15.57 0.24 16.07
C CYS A 16 -15.68 0.36 17.60
N GLY A 17 -16.02 1.52 18.14
CA GLY A 17 -16.12 1.74 19.59
C GLY A 17 -14.78 1.79 20.33
N ILE A 18 -13.67 1.94 19.64
CA ILE A 18 -12.33 2.03 20.24
C ILE A 18 -12.15 3.45 20.79
N ARG A 19 -12.06 3.60 22.11
CA ARG A 19 -12.07 4.90 22.81
C ARG A 19 -10.69 5.37 23.26
N ASN A 20 -9.80 4.43 23.56
CA ASN A 20 -8.49 4.71 24.18
C ASN A 20 -7.32 4.18 23.36
N GLY A 21 -7.50 4.03 22.04
CA GLY A 21 -6.48 3.58 21.12
C GLY A 21 -5.78 4.75 20.41
N ILE A 22 -4.60 4.50 19.91
CA ILE A 22 -3.96 5.35 18.89
C ILE A 22 -4.57 5.05 17.53
N SER A 23 -4.69 6.06 16.68
CA SER A 23 -5.20 5.91 15.31
C SER A 23 -4.47 6.87 14.39
N PHE A 24 -3.98 6.38 13.26
CA PHE A 24 -3.32 7.19 12.24
C PHE A 24 -3.38 6.52 10.87
N ASP A 25 -3.34 7.30 9.82
CA ASP A 25 -3.26 6.81 8.44
C ASP A 25 -1.80 6.71 8.00
N MET A 26 -1.53 5.71 7.14
CA MET A 26 -0.26 5.56 6.43
C MET A 26 -0.48 5.71 4.93
N GLN A 27 0.33 6.54 4.29
CA GLN A 27 0.28 6.74 2.85
C GLN A 27 1.56 6.19 2.20
N VAL A 28 1.48 4.96 1.71
CA VAL A 28 2.60 4.26 1.05
C VAL A 28 2.18 3.63 -0.29
N GLY A 29 1.03 4.04 -0.81
CA GLY A 29 0.47 3.48 -2.05
C GLY A 29 0.28 1.96 -1.96
N CYS A 30 0.60 1.24 -3.03
CA CYS A 30 0.39 -0.20 -3.13
C CYS A 30 1.15 -1.05 -2.09
N ALA A 31 2.21 -0.52 -1.47
CA ALA A 31 2.95 -1.18 -0.39
C ALA A 31 2.35 -0.90 1.00
N GLY A 32 1.24 -0.17 1.09
CA GLY A 32 0.64 0.30 2.34
C GLY A 32 0.36 -0.80 3.33
N PHE A 33 -0.24 -1.91 2.88
CA PHE A 33 -0.54 -3.04 3.77
C PHE A 33 0.71 -3.63 4.42
N ILE A 34 1.78 -3.89 3.67
CA ILE A 34 3.02 -4.48 4.20
C ILE A 34 3.67 -3.54 5.23
N HIS A 35 3.72 -2.23 4.94
CA HIS A 35 4.25 -1.23 5.86
C HIS A 35 3.40 -1.12 7.13
N ALA A 36 2.08 -1.07 7.00
CA ALA A 36 1.17 -1.00 8.13
C ALA A 36 1.22 -2.27 8.98
N PHE A 37 1.31 -3.45 8.34
CA PHE A 37 1.43 -4.74 9.02
C PHE A 37 2.70 -4.81 9.86
N LYS A 38 3.88 -4.46 9.28
CA LYS A 38 5.14 -4.42 10.05
C LYS A 38 5.10 -3.37 11.16
N THR A 39 4.55 -2.19 10.89
CA THR A 39 4.40 -1.15 11.92
C THR A 39 3.54 -1.61 13.08
N ALA A 40 2.38 -2.23 12.80
CA ALA A 40 1.50 -2.77 13.82
C ALA A 40 2.19 -3.88 14.64
N SER A 41 2.94 -4.77 13.97
CA SER A 41 3.72 -5.81 14.66
C SER A 41 4.71 -5.21 15.64
N LEU A 42 5.45 -4.17 15.26
CA LEU A 42 6.39 -3.48 16.16
C LEU A 42 5.71 -2.86 17.39
N TYR A 43 4.52 -2.27 17.24
CA TYR A 43 3.75 -1.76 18.37
C TYR A 43 3.33 -2.87 19.33
N VAL A 44 2.91 -4.02 18.80
CA VAL A 44 2.51 -5.18 19.61
C VAL A 44 3.71 -5.85 20.26
N GLU A 45 4.79 -6.09 19.51
CA GLU A 45 6.05 -6.70 20.00
C GLU A 45 6.72 -5.85 21.10
N SER A 46 6.65 -4.51 20.98
CA SER A 46 7.16 -3.61 22.02
C SER A 46 6.32 -3.57 23.30
N GLY A 47 5.14 -4.17 23.29
CA GLY A 47 4.20 -4.13 24.40
C GLY A 47 3.44 -2.79 24.54
N PHE A 48 3.63 -1.83 23.61
CA PHE A 48 2.91 -0.55 23.64
C PHE A 48 1.41 -0.74 23.43
N CYS A 49 1.02 -1.64 22.54
CA CYS A 49 -0.36 -2.06 22.33
C CYS A 49 -0.51 -3.57 22.52
N LYS A 50 -1.65 -4.00 23.05
CA LYS A 50 -1.98 -5.44 23.11
C LYS A 50 -2.49 -5.97 21.77
N LYS A 51 -3.16 -5.12 21.00
CA LYS A 51 -3.77 -5.45 19.71
C LYS A 51 -3.75 -4.23 18.80
N MET A 52 -3.53 -4.45 17.52
CA MET A 52 -3.62 -3.43 16.47
C MET A 52 -4.54 -3.88 15.34
N LEU A 53 -5.48 -3.04 14.96
CA LEU A 53 -6.30 -3.27 13.78
C LEU A 53 -5.64 -2.55 12.59
N VAL A 54 -5.19 -3.33 11.60
CA VAL A 54 -4.69 -2.82 10.33
C VAL A 54 -5.83 -2.86 9.33
N VAL A 55 -6.15 -1.73 8.73
CA VAL A 55 -7.21 -1.60 7.72
C VAL A 55 -6.59 -1.06 6.45
N SER A 56 -6.80 -1.74 5.34
CA SER A 56 -6.56 -1.25 3.98
C SER A 56 -7.91 -0.86 3.38
N GLY A 57 -8.02 0.37 2.89
CA GLY A 57 -9.26 0.86 2.29
C GLY A 57 -8.93 1.72 1.08
N GLU A 58 -9.27 1.22 -0.10
CA GLU A 58 -8.92 1.82 -1.38
C GLU A 58 -10.17 2.24 -2.14
N LYS A 59 -10.33 3.53 -2.37
CA LYS A 59 -11.40 4.13 -3.18
C LYS A 59 -10.80 4.73 -4.45
N MET A 60 -10.19 3.87 -5.28
CA MET A 60 -9.49 4.27 -6.50
C MET A 60 -10.45 4.85 -7.55
N SER A 61 -11.70 4.39 -7.59
CA SER A 61 -12.73 4.90 -8.50
C SER A 61 -12.95 6.43 -8.39
N ALA A 62 -12.59 7.03 -7.26
CA ALA A 62 -12.71 8.49 -7.07
C ALA A 62 -11.60 9.30 -7.77
N ILE A 63 -10.48 8.68 -8.11
CA ILE A 63 -9.29 9.35 -8.65
C ILE A 63 -8.82 8.75 -9.98
N ILE A 64 -9.61 7.88 -10.60
CA ILE A 64 -9.32 7.26 -11.90
C ILE A 64 -10.07 7.99 -13.00
N ASP A 65 -9.36 8.29 -14.09
CA ASP A 65 -9.95 8.77 -15.32
C ASP A 65 -10.49 7.59 -16.14
N TYR A 66 -11.79 7.38 -16.15
CA TYR A 66 -12.44 6.30 -16.91
C TYR A 66 -12.34 6.47 -18.44
N THR A 67 -11.86 7.61 -18.92
CA THR A 67 -11.56 7.82 -20.34
C THR A 67 -10.11 7.45 -20.71
N ASP A 68 -9.22 7.29 -19.72
CA ASP A 68 -7.85 6.82 -19.94
C ASP A 68 -7.77 5.30 -19.83
N ARG A 69 -7.67 4.64 -20.98
CA ARG A 69 -7.57 3.18 -21.09
C ARG A 69 -6.25 2.58 -20.55
N ASN A 70 -5.26 3.40 -20.29
CA ASN A 70 -4.00 2.92 -19.72
C ASN A 70 -4.08 2.72 -18.21
N THR A 71 -4.95 3.46 -17.53
CA THR A 71 -5.08 3.44 -16.06
C THR A 71 -6.38 2.83 -15.59
N CYS A 72 -7.51 3.11 -16.24
CA CYS A 72 -8.83 2.70 -15.72
C CYS A 72 -9.03 1.17 -15.52
N PRO A 73 -8.44 0.26 -16.29
CA PRO A 73 -8.61 -1.18 -16.05
C PRO A 73 -7.68 -1.75 -14.96
N LEU A 74 -6.73 -0.95 -14.45
CA LEU A 74 -5.69 -1.42 -13.53
C LEU A 74 -6.04 -1.21 -12.06
N PHE A 75 -6.93 -0.25 -11.78
CA PHE A 75 -7.22 0.17 -10.41
C PHE A 75 -8.69 -0.07 -10.06
N GLY A 76 -8.93 -0.65 -8.90
CA GLY A 76 -10.26 -0.92 -8.40
C GLY A 76 -10.42 -0.52 -6.93
N ASP A 77 -11.66 -0.54 -6.47
CA ASP A 77 -12.02 -0.30 -5.08
C ASP A 77 -11.95 -1.61 -4.29
N GLY A 78 -11.49 -1.55 -3.06
CA GLY A 78 -11.45 -2.68 -2.16
C GLY A 78 -11.11 -2.29 -0.74
N ALA A 79 -11.48 -3.13 0.21
CA ALA A 79 -11.10 -2.95 1.60
C ALA A 79 -10.89 -4.30 2.29
N ALA A 80 -9.95 -4.34 3.21
CA ALA A 80 -9.68 -5.48 4.07
C ALA A 80 -9.18 -5.01 5.44
N ALA A 81 -9.33 -5.87 6.45
CA ALA A 81 -8.82 -5.60 7.78
C ALA A 81 -8.22 -6.86 8.39
N VAL A 82 -7.15 -6.70 9.16
CA VAL A 82 -6.52 -7.76 9.95
C VAL A 82 -6.27 -7.28 11.36
N LEU A 83 -6.46 -8.17 12.33
CA LEU A 83 -6.13 -7.92 13.72
C LEU A 83 -4.77 -8.53 14.03
N ILE A 84 -3.86 -7.71 14.55
CA ILE A 84 -2.52 -8.12 14.98
C ILE A 84 -2.52 -8.23 16.50
N GLU A 85 -2.06 -9.37 17.00
CA GLU A 85 -1.93 -9.62 18.43
C GLU A 85 -0.71 -10.55 18.69
N PRO A 86 -0.19 -10.62 19.93
CA PRO A 86 0.94 -11.49 20.24
C PRO A 86 0.60 -12.95 19.93
N CYS A 87 1.58 -13.66 19.40
CA CYS A 87 1.51 -15.09 19.12
C CYS A 87 2.63 -15.80 19.86
N ALA A 88 2.30 -16.86 20.60
CA ALA A 88 3.26 -17.60 21.44
C ALA A 88 3.86 -18.84 20.74
N ASP A 89 3.29 -19.29 19.63
CA ASP A 89 3.64 -20.54 18.95
C ASP A 89 4.67 -20.37 17.82
N GLY A 90 5.25 -19.17 17.70
CA GLY A 90 6.24 -18.87 16.65
C GLY A 90 5.65 -18.58 15.26
N ASN A 91 4.33 -18.60 15.12
CA ASN A 91 3.67 -18.18 13.88
C ASN A 91 3.60 -16.65 13.77
N GLY A 92 3.21 -16.14 12.60
CA GLY A 92 3.05 -14.72 12.34
C GLY A 92 4.17 -14.11 11.53
N LEU A 93 4.37 -12.79 11.65
CA LEU A 93 5.38 -12.06 10.88
C LEU A 93 6.79 -12.40 11.37
N GLN A 94 7.55 -13.09 10.55
CA GLN A 94 8.93 -13.48 10.87
C GLN A 94 9.92 -12.36 10.56
N ASP A 95 9.82 -11.75 9.36
CA ASP A 95 10.69 -10.65 8.91
C ASP A 95 9.96 -9.75 7.91
N ALA A 96 10.52 -8.59 7.61
CA ALA A 96 10.04 -7.69 6.57
C ALA A 96 11.18 -6.83 6.02
N ILE A 97 11.22 -6.67 4.69
CA ILE A 97 12.09 -5.73 4.00
C ILE A 97 11.21 -4.60 3.48
N LEU A 98 11.39 -3.41 4.04
CA LEU A 98 10.65 -2.22 3.65
C LEU A 98 11.59 -1.24 2.96
N ARG A 99 11.24 -0.80 1.75
CA ARG A 99 12.03 0.16 0.97
C ARG A 99 11.12 1.19 0.32
N SER A 100 11.65 2.38 0.11
CA SER A 100 11.00 3.46 -0.62
C SER A 100 12.01 4.14 -1.54
N ASP A 101 11.57 4.49 -2.75
CA ASP A 101 12.38 5.21 -3.71
C ASP A 101 11.57 6.35 -4.33
N GLY A 102 11.90 7.58 -3.99
CA GLY A 102 11.23 8.78 -4.48
C GLY A 102 11.64 9.21 -5.90
N VAL A 103 12.64 8.57 -6.51
CA VAL A 103 13.10 8.89 -7.87
C VAL A 103 11.98 8.68 -8.89
N GLY A 104 11.12 7.69 -8.66
CA GLY A 104 10.01 7.35 -9.55
C GLY A 104 8.76 8.21 -9.43
N LYS A 105 8.78 9.32 -8.70
CA LYS A 105 7.60 10.16 -8.47
C LYS A 105 6.86 10.59 -9.75
N GLU A 106 7.60 10.78 -10.84
CA GLU A 106 7.03 11.21 -12.14
C GLU A 106 6.38 10.04 -12.90
N TYR A 107 6.57 8.79 -12.47
CA TYR A 107 6.03 7.62 -13.16
C TYR A 107 4.64 7.22 -12.69
N LEU A 108 4.30 7.54 -11.43
CA LEU A 108 2.99 7.23 -10.85
C LEU A 108 2.64 8.29 -9.81
N HIS A 109 1.73 9.20 -10.14
CA HIS A 109 1.36 10.32 -9.27
C HIS A 109 0.03 10.96 -9.66
N MET A 110 -0.46 11.84 -8.81
CA MET A 110 -1.51 12.81 -9.14
C MET A 110 -0.86 14.19 -9.29
N LYS A 111 -1.12 14.87 -10.41
CA LYS A 111 -0.47 16.15 -10.72
C LYS A 111 -0.95 17.30 -9.85
N ALA A 112 -2.23 17.28 -9.45
CA ALA A 112 -2.85 18.31 -8.63
C ALA A 112 -3.71 17.72 -7.50
N GLY A 113 -4.11 18.55 -6.56
CA GLY A 113 -4.91 18.21 -5.39
C GLY A 113 -4.10 18.18 -4.08
N GLY A 114 -2.78 18.31 -4.16
CA GLY A 114 -1.90 18.44 -2.98
C GLY A 114 -1.45 19.89 -2.74
N SER A 115 -0.58 20.10 -1.74
CA SER A 115 -0.11 21.42 -1.35
C SER A 115 0.77 22.14 -2.39
N ILE A 116 1.49 21.38 -3.22
CA ILE A 116 2.32 21.95 -4.30
C ILE A 116 1.44 22.56 -5.39
N LYS A 117 0.35 21.89 -5.74
CA LYS A 117 -0.59 22.30 -6.77
C LYS A 117 -2.01 22.01 -6.27
N PRO A 118 -2.62 22.92 -5.50
CA PRO A 118 -3.98 22.75 -4.99
C PRO A 118 -5.01 22.62 -6.13
N ALA A 119 -6.15 22.02 -5.81
CA ALA A 119 -7.26 21.92 -6.75
C ALA A 119 -7.81 23.32 -7.08
N THR A 120 -7.93 23.63 -8.39
CA THR A 120 -8.55 24.83 -8.95
C THR A 120 -9.44 24.45 -10.12
N HIS A 121 -10.28 25.35 -10.61
CA HIS A 121 -11.04 25.09 -11.84
C HIS A 121 -10.13 24.69 -13.00
N GLU A 122 -9.00 25.38 -13.16
CA GLU A 122 -8.02 25.07 -14.22
C GLU A 122 -7.44 23.67 -14.11
N THR A 123 -7.04 23.23 -12.89
CA THR A 123 -6.47 21.89 -12.69
C THR A 123 -7.51 20.79 -12.84
N VAL A 124 -8.78 21.07 -12.47
CA VAL A 124 -9.88 20.13 -12.65
C VAL A 124 -10.25 20.00 -14.12
N ASP A 125 -10.36 21.11 -14.84
CA ASP A 125 -10.64 21.13 -16.29
C ASP A 125 -9.51 20.45 -17.08
N ALA A 126 -8.26 20.61 -16.65
CA ALA A 126 -7.08 19.92 -17.20
C ALA A 126 -6.98 18.44 -16.74
N ARG A 127 -7.93 17.94 -15.93
CA ARG A 127 -8.01 16.55 -15.43
C ARG A 127 -6.80 16.12 -14.60
N GLU A 128 -6.08 17.04 -13.97
CA GLU A 128 -4.86 16.77 -13.21
C GLU A 128 -5.10 16.14 -11.83
N HIS A 129 -6.36 16.04 -11.41
CA HIS A 129 -6.79 15.36 -10.18
C HIS A 129 -6.93 13.83 -10.34
N PHE A 130 -6.67 13.31 -11.53
CA PHE A 130 -6.65 11.87 -11.77
C PHE A 130 -5.23 11.30 -11.69
N VAL A 131 -5.14 10.00 -11.39
CA VAL A 131 -3.88 9.27 -11.37
C VAL A 131 -3.27 9.22 -12.75
N TYR A 132 -2.02 9.60 -12.84
CA TYR A 132 -1.17 9.43 -14.02
C TYR A 132 -0.21 8.26 -13.81
N GLN A 133 0.01 7.44 -14.84
CA GLN A 133 0.95 6.33 -14.82
C GLN A 133 1.75 6.23 -16.11
N ASP A 134 3.08 6.23 -16.00
CA ASP A 134 3.99 5.72 -17.05
C ASP A 134 4.14 4.22 -16.89
N GLY A 135 3.25 3.46 -17.51
CA GLY A 135 3.17 2.01 -17.35
C GLY A 135 4.45 1.27 -17.71
N LYS A 136 5.25 1.78 -18.65
CA LYS A 136 6.52 1.15 -19.06
C LYS A 136 7.59 1.26 -17.97
N ASN A 137 7.76 2.42 -17.39
CA ASN A 137 8.75 2.64 -16.35
C ASN A 137 8.30 2.01 -15.03
N VAL A 138 7.01 2.09 -14.68
CA VAL A 138 6.43 1.39 -13.52
C VAL A 138 6.64 -0.11 -13.64
N PHE A 139 6.36 -0.72 -14.81
CA PHE A 139 6.58 -2.16 -15.04
C PHE A 139 8.03 -2.57 -14.80
N LYS A 140 8.97 -1.89 -15.42
CA LYS A 140 10.41 -2.21 -15.28
C LYS A 140 10.88 -2.13 -13.85
N TRP A 141 10.47 -1.06 -13.16
CA TRP A 141 10.83 -0.83 -11.77
C TRP A 141 10.22 -1.91 -10.86
N ALA A 142 8.93 -2.21 -11.04
CA ALA A 142 8.21 -3.19 -10.25
C ALA A 142 8.84 -4.58 -10.37
N VAL A 143 9.07 -5.07 -11.61
CA VAL A 143 9.71 -6.38 -11.83
C VAL A 143 11.09 -6.42 -11.16
N SER A 144 11.94 -5.43 -11.41
CA SER A 144 13.29 -5.39 -10.83
C SER A 144 13.27 -5.40 -9.30
N LYS A 145 12.44 -4.54 -8.69
CA LYS A 145 12.47 -4.38 -7.23
C LYS A 145 11.72 -5.48 -6.48
N MET A 146 10.65 -6.01 -7.03
CA MET A 146 9.98 -7.16 -6.44
C MET A 146 10.87 -8.41 -6.47
N SER A 147 11.54 -8.69 -7.59
CA SER A 147 12.52 -9.79 -7.66
C SER A 147 13.66 -9.59 -6.66
N GLU A 148 14.25 -8.39 -6.62
CA GLU A 148 15.35 -8.06 -5.71
C GLU A 148 14.99 -8.32 -4.23
N VAL A 149 13.85 -7.82 -3.76
CA VAL A 149 13.46 -7.99 -2.34
C VAL A 149 13.03 -9.42 -2.03
N SER A 150 12.43 -10.14 -3.01
CA SER A 150 12.06 -11.54 -2.83
C SER A 150 13.29 -12.44 -2.68
N LEU A 151 14.26 -12.27 -3.58
CA LEU A 151 15.53 -13.02 -3.52
C LEU A 151 16.32 -12.68 -2.25
N GLU A 152 16.37 -11.41 -1.86
CA GLU A 152 17.04 -11.01 -0.61
C GLU A 152 16.38 -11.66 0.62
N MET A 153 15.05 -11.75 0.67
CA MET A 153 14.34 -12.38 1.77
C MET A 153 14.63 -13.90 1.82
N MET A 154 14.62 -14.55 0.67
CA MET A 154 14.93 -15.97 0.57
C MET A 154 16.36 -16.27 0.98
N ASP A 155 17.33 -15.49 0.49
CA ASP A 155 18.75 -15.64 0.82
C ASP A 155 19.01 -15.39 2.32
N ARG A 156 18.40 -14.36 2.89
CA ARG A 156 18.53 -14.00 4.31
C ARG A 156 18.12 -15.13 5.26
N HIS A 157 17.09 -15.89 4.88
CA HIS A 157 16.52 -16.95 5.72
C HIS A 157 16.78 -18.36 5.20
N GLY A 158 17.56 -18.53 4.12
CA GLY A 158 17.85 -19.83 3.52
C GLY A 158 16.60 -20.56 3.05
N LEU A 159 15.61 -19.84 2.48
CA LEU A 159 14.33 -20.41 2.10
C LEU A 159 14.41 -21.09 0.73
N ASP A 160 13.84 -22.31 0.61
CA ASP A 160 13.66 -22.98 -0.67
C ASP A 160 12.38 -22.47 -1.34
N PRO A 161 12.41 -22.00 -2.60
CA PRO A 161 11.22 -21.57 -3.32
C PRO A 161 10.13 -22.65 -3.45
N ASN A 162 10.51 -23.94 -3.40
CA ASN A 162 9.54 -25.04 -3.47
C ASN A 162 8.71 -25.21 -2.20
N ASP A 163 9.15 -24.64 -1.08
CA ASP A 163 8.47 -24.70 0.22
C ASP A 163 7.65 -23.43 0.53
N LEU A 164 7.53 -22.52 -0.44
CA LEU A 164 6.91 -21.22 -0.25
C LEU A 164 5.67 -21.01 -1.10
N TYR A 165 4.75 -20.23 -0.57
CA TYR A 165 3.71 -19.59 -1.37
C TYR A 165 4.11 -18.15 -1.66
N PHE A 166 4.36 -17.83 -2.92
CA PHE A 166 4.66 -16.47 -3.35
C PHE A 166 3.36 -15.70 -3.64
N LEU A 167 3.12 -14.61 -2.91
CA LEU A 167 1.93 -13.76 -3.06
C LEU A 167 2.34 -12.33 -3.42
N PRO A 168 2.67 -12.05 -4.69
CA PRO A 168 3.06 -10.72 -5.13
C PRO A 168 1.85 -9.78 -5.22
N HIS A 169 2.09 -8.48 -5.30
CA HIS A 169 1.06 -7.49 -5.58
C HIS A 169 0.37 -7.75 -6.92
N GLN A 170 -0.95 -7.82 -6.94
CA GLN A 170 -1.75 -8.31 -8.06
C GLN A 170 -2.27 -7.20 -9.00
N ALA A 171 -1.45 -6.18 -9.29
CA ALA A 171 -1.83 -5.11 -10.22
C ALA A 171 -1.75 -5.52 -11.69
N ASN A 172 -0.84 -6.44 -12.06
CA ASN A 172 -0.60 -6.78 -13.47
C ASN A 172 -0.05 -8.21 -13.57
N LEU A 173 -0.78 -9.08 -14.27
CA LEU A 173 -0.39 -10.48 -14.48
C LEU A 173 1.03 -10.63 -15.05
N ARG A 174 1.42 -9.76 -16.00
CA ARG A 174 2.76 -9.80 -16.60
C ARG A 174 3.88 -9.49 -15.58
N ILE A 175 3.59 -8.67 -14.56
CA ILE A 175 4.56 -8.42 -13.47
C ILE A 175 4.66 -9.69 -12.62
N ILE A 176 3.55 -10.30 -12.27
CA ILE A 176 3.50 -11.53 -11.49
C ILE A 176 4.32 -12.64 -12.18
N GLU A 177 4.06 -12.87 -13.48
CA GLU A 177 4.77 -13.86 -14.28
C GLU A 177 6.27 -13.56 -14.47
N ALA A 178 6.66 -12.30 -14.42
CA ALA A 178 8.06 -11.90 -14.58
C ALA A 178 8.86 -11.94 -13.26
N VAL A 179 8.19 -12.00 -12.12
CA VAL A 179 8.82 -12.03 -10.78
C VAL A 179 8.82 -13.44 -10.20
N GLY A 180 7.79 -14.26 -10.47
CA GLY A 180 7.69 -15.66 -10.07
C GLY A 180 8.29 -16.58 -11.10
#